data_354c1ec415e7281d17a15d2552082434
#
_entry.id   354c1ec415e7281d17a15d2552082434
#
_cell.length_a   1.000
_cell.length_b   1.000
_cell.length_c   1.000
_cell.angle_alpha   90.00
_cell.angle_beta   90.00
_cell.angle_gamma   90.00
#
_symmetry.space_group_name_H-M   'P 1'
#
loop_
_entity.id
_entity.type
_entity.pdbx_description
1 polymer ?
#
loop_
_entity_poly.entity_id
_entity_poly.type
_entity_poly.pdbx_seq_one_letter_code
_entity_poly.pdbx_strand_id
1 'polypeptide(L)'
;MMVCQGFTIYVVMTKANAVSGFLPSTNGLHFANRWEPGPTVRLGILDPRLVGVGDAKSGLCGGMSWFVRERFETGQPIPADATAPANGSPLFKAIVRRQIMSLDWMRIPLRFWRAAAMDPGALVRRTVEAEWPRIRAEIDAGRLVMIGLIRHHGTNPMQLDRDHQVLAFGYETESPTGPTTIRVYDPNWPDRDDISLQLSTVGFRQSTGEPLLGVICLR
;
A
#
# COMPACT_ATOMS: atom_id res chain seq x y z
N MET A 1 -5.24 -60.12 -4.23
CA MET A 1 -4.10 -59.21 -4.02
C MET A 1 -4.64 -57.80 -4.12
N MET A 2 -5.02 -57.18 -3.00
CA MET A 2 -5.58 -55.82 -2.92
C MET A 2 -4.42 -54.85 -2.80
N VAL A 3 -4.24 -53.99 -3.79
CA VAL A 3 -3.26 -52.90 -3.73
C VAL A 3 -3.96 -51.69 -3.08
N CYS A 4 -3.62 -51.40 -1.81
CA CYS A 4 -4.00 -50.15 -1.17
C CYS A 4 -3.11 -49.06 -1.73
N GLN A 5 -3.69 -48.17 -2.54
CA GLN A 5 -3.05 -46.91 -2.90
C GLN A 5 -3.08 -45.97 -1.68
N GLY A 6 -1.92 -45.72 -1.10
CA GLY A 6 -1.76 -44.80 0.00
C GLY A 6 -1.91 -43.35 -0.51
N PHE A 7 -2.98 -42.66 -0.12
CA PHE A 7 -3.11 -41.22 -0.30
C PHE A 7 -2.20 -40.50 0.70
N THR A 8 -1.12 -39.89 0.23
CA THR A 8 -0.31 -38.96 1.05
C THR A 8 -1.06 -37.66 1.17
N ILE A 9 -1.64 -37.38 2.33
CA ILE A 9 -2.25 -36.08 2.63
C ILE A 9 -1.12 -35.10 2.94
N TYR A 10 -0.83 -34.19 2.05
CA TYR A 10 0.04 -33.05 2.33
C TYR A 10 -0.74 -32.03 3.15
N VAL A 11 -0.40 -31.89 4.42
CA VAL A 11 -0.91 -30.79 5.25
C VAL A 11 -0.15 -29.54 4.84
N VAL A 12 -0.80 -28.66 4.11
CA VAL A 12 -0.26 -27.34 3.80
C VAL A 12 -0.32 -26.51 5.08
N MET A 13 0.84 -26.22 5.65
CA MET A 13 0.95 -25.38 6.85
C MET A 13 0.84 -23.91 6.46
N THR A 14 -0.36 -23.36 6.52
CA THR A 14 -0.57 -21.92 6.32
C THR A 14 0.08 -21.14 7.45
N LYS A 15 0.97 -20.21 7.11
CA LYS A 15 1.50 -19.23 8.06
C LYS A 15 0.73 -17.93 7.92
N ALA A 16 0.17 -17.44 9.02
CA ALA A 16 -0.49 -16.15 9.11
C ALA A 16 0.15 -15.31 10.22
N ASN A 17 0.26 -14.00 10.00
CA ASN A 17 0.66 -13.04 11.02
C ASN A 17 0.03 -11.67 10.76
N ALA A 18 -0.15 -10.89 11.82
CA ALA A 18 -0.66 -9.53 11.73
C ALA A 18 -0.11 -8.65 12.85
N VAL A 19 -0.04 -7.37 12.62
CA VAL A 19 0.30 -6.37 13.63
C VAL A 19 -0.83 -6.32 14.67
N SER A 20 -0.50 -6.65 15.90
CA SER A 20 -1.48 -6.77 16.98
C SER A 20 -2.19 -5.45 17.25
N GLY A 21 -3.52 -5.50 17.36
CA GLY A 21 -4.35 -4.34 17.68
C GLY A 21 -4.61 -3.37 16.53
N PHE A 22 -4.11 -3.63 15.33
CA PHE A 22 -4.41 -2.79 14.16
C PHE A 22 -5.55 -3.39 13.33
N LEU A 23 -6.59 -2.58 13.10
CA LEU A 23 -7.67 -2.83 12.14
C LEU A 23 -8.00 -1.54 11.38
N PRO A 24 -8.15 -1.55 10.06
CA PRO A 24 -8.56 -0.40 9.26
C PRO A 24 -9.82 0.31 9.77
N SER A 25 -10.84 -0.45 10.19
CA SER A 25 -12.10 0.08 10.73
C SER A 25 -11.97 0.82 12.07
N THR A 26 -10.89 0.58 12.83
CA THR A 26 -10.68 1.19 14.15
C THR A 26 -9.55 2.21 14.14
N ASN A 27 -8.50 1.93 13.37
CA ASN A 27 -7.25 2.72 13.38
C ASN A 27 -7.01 3.47 12.07
N GLY A 28 -7.87 3.27 11.05
CA GLY A 28 -7.81 3.98 9.77
C GLY A 28 -8.59 5.29 9.79
N LEU A 29 -8.36 6.16 8.80
CA LEU A 29 -9.19 7.33 8.58
C LEU A 29 -10.56 6.89 8.04
N HIS A 30 -11.64 7.48 8.56
CA HIS A 30 -13.03 7.11 8.25
C HIS A 30 -13.59 7.80 7.01
N PHE A 31 -12.73 8.37 6.15
CA PHE A 31 -13.10 8.99 4.89
C PHE A 31 -12.20 8.52 3.74
N ALA A 32 -12.77 8.46 2.55
CA ALA A 32 -12.03 8.04 1.36
C ALA A 32 -11.03 9.10 0.89
N ASN A 33 -9.97 8.66 0.22
CA ASN A 33 -8.94 9.50 -0.43
C ASN A 33 -9.52 10.24 -1.66
N ARG A 34 -10.55 11.06 -1.42
CA ARG A 34 -11.23 11.90 -2.42
C ARG A 34 -11.27 13.32 -1.91
N TRP A 35 -10.65 14.22 -2.67
CA TRP A 35 -10.43 15.59 -2.24
C TRP A 35 -11.03 16.56 -3.25
N GLU A 36 -11.50 17.72 -2.74
CA GLU A 36 -11.87 18.83 -3.58
C GLU A 36 -10.66 19.33 -4.40
N PRO A 37 -10.87 19.70 -5.69
CA PRO A 37 -9.81 20.30 -6.50
C PRO A 37 -9.22 21.52 -5.81
N GLY A 38 -7.92 21.61 -5.78
CA GLY A 38 -7.27 22.77 -5.21
C GLY A 38 -5.77 22.59 -4.99
N PRO A 39 -5.02 23.66 -4.85
CA PRO A 39 -3.59 23.59 -4.65
C PRO A 39 -3.28 22.96 -3.30
N THR A 40 -2.58 21.85 -3.31
CA THR A 40 -2.15 21.16 -2.09
C THR A 40 -1.10 21.95 -1.34
N VAL A 41 -0.12 22.50 -2.04
CA VAL A 41 0.94 23.37 -1.47
C VAL A 41 1.63 24.17 -2.57
N ARG A 42 2.02 25.40 -2.30
CA ARG A 42 3.04 26.11 -3.07
C ARG A 42 4.41 25.77 -2.48
N LEU A 43 5.15 24.90 -3.12
CA LEU A 43 6.54 24.56 -2.77
C LEU A 43 7.51 25.45 -3.58
N GLY A 44 7.54 26.74 -3.29
CA GLY A 44 8.49 27.67 -3.90
C GLY A 44 8.55 27.59 -5.44
N ILE A 45 9.73 27.27 -6.00
CA ILE A 45 10.00 27.18 -7.44
C ILE A 45 9.71 25.79 -8.06
N LEU A 46 9.48 24.78 -7.26
CA LEU A 46 9.14 23.43 -7.76
C LEU A 46 7.64 23.35 -7.98
N ASP A 47 7.22 23.09 -9.21
CA ASP A 47 5.83 22.80 -9.52
C ASP A 47 5.50 21.40 -8.97
N PRO A 48 4.68 21.29 -7.92
CA PRO A 48 4.31 19.98 -7.34
C PRO A 48 3.57 19.09 -8.32
N ARG A 49 3.05 19.62 -9.43
CA ARG A 49 2.38 18.87 -10.50
C ARG A 49 3.31 17.89 -11.20
N LEU A 50 4.63 18.19 -11.22
CA LEU A 50 5.63 17.30 -11.81
C LEU A 50 5.83 15.99 -11.06
N VAL A 51 5.33 15.90 -9.82
CA VAL A 51 5.46 14.72 -8.95
C VAL A 51 4.10 14.16 -8.49
N GLY A 52 3.00 14.53 -9.16
CA GLY A 52 1.65 14.05 -8.79
C GLY A 52 1.11 14.62 -7.48
N VAL A 53 1.74 15.63 -6.89
CA VAL A 53 1.39 16.21 -5.58
C VAL A 53 0.70 17.58 -5.72
N GLY A 54 0.60 18.08 -6.94
CA GLY A 54 0.17 19.47 -7.17
C GLY A 54 -1.32 19.73 -7.04
N ASP A 55 -2.14 18.70 -7.14
CA ASP A 55 -3.58 18.79 -6.95
C ASP A 55 -4.02 17.69 -5.98
N ALA A 56 -4.77 18.05 -4.94
CA ALA A 56 -5.36 17.10 -4.02
C ALA A 56 -6.27 16.08 -4.73
N LYS A 57 -6.83 16.44 -5.89
CA LYS A 57 -7.61 15.55 -6.75
C LYS A 57 -6.84 14.29 -7.16
N SER A 58 -5.53 14.34 -7.28
CA SER A 58 -4.67 13.17 -7.56
C SER A 58 -4.52 12.23 -6.36
N GLY A 59 -5.09 12.59 -5.22
CA GLY A 59 -5.08 11.81 -3.99
C GLY A 59 -3.88 12.06 -3.09
N LEU A 60 -4.07 11.77 -1.82
CA LEU A 60 -3.07 11.90 -0.76
C LEU A 60 -2.81 10.55 -0.06
N CYS A 61 -2.83 9.46 -0.84
CA CYS A 61 -2.77 8.09 -0.31
C CYS A 61 -1.54 7.83 0.59
N GLY A 62 -0.36 8.29 0.18
CA GLY A 62 0.85 8.17 0.98
C GLY A 62 0.78 8.97 2.28
N GLY A 63 0.22 10.18 2.22
CA GLY A 63 0.02 11.04 3.40
C GLY A 63 -0.98 10.45 4.39
N MET A 64 -2.10 9.90 3.90
CA MET A 64 -3.10 9.24 4.73
C MET A 64 -2.54 7.96 5.37
N SER A 65 -1.88 7.11 4.59
CA SER A 65 -1.27 5.88 5.11
C SER A 65 -0.19 6.17 6.16
N TRP A 66 0.66 7.18 5.92
CA TRP A 66 1.66 7.61 6.91
C TRP A 66 1.01 8.20 8.17
N PHE A 67 -0.03 9.01 8.02
CA PHE A 67 -0.75 9.59 9.15
C PHE A 67 -1.34 8.49 10.05
N VAL A 68 -1.99 7.49 9.46
CA VAL A 68 -2.55 6.33 10.15
C VAL A 68 -1.46 5.56 10.88
N ARG A 69 -0.37 5.24 10.19
CA ARG A 69 0.78 4.55 10.77
C ARG A 69 1.33 5.27 12.00
N GLU A 70 1.62 6.56 11.88
CA GLU A 70 2.18 7.35 12.97
C GLU A 70 1.24 7.42 14.17
N ARG A 71 -0.08 7.60 13.94
CA ARG A 71 -1.08 7.59 15.00
C ARG A 71 -1.10 6.28 15.77
N PHE A 72 -1.11 5.17 15.05
CA PHE A 72 -1.09 3.85 15.65
C PHE A 72 0.21 3.60 16.43
N GLU A 73 1.38 3.85 15.83
CA GLU A 73 2.68 3.63 16.46
C GLU A 73 2.89 4.52 17.71
N THR A 74 2.25 5.68 17.79
CA THR A 74 2.33 6.60 18.94
C THR A 74 1.16 6.47 19.91
N GLY A 75 0.24 5.51 19.69
CA GLY A 75 -0.94 5.31 20.54
C GLY A 75 -1.93 6.49 20.52
N GLN A 76 -1.90 7.31 19.49
CA GLN A 76 -2.81 8.44 19.34
C GLN A 76 -4.10 8.03 18.61
N PRO A 77 -5.29 8.50 19.06
CA PRO A 77 -6.55 8.16 18.41
C PRO A 77 -6.63 8.74 16.99
N ILE A 78 -7.32 8.04 16.11
CA ILE A 78 -7.69 8.54 14.78
C ILE A 78 -8.78 9.61 14.94
N PRO A 79 -8.75 10.71 14.15
CA PRO A 79 -9.85 11.66 14.07
C PRO A 79 -11.16 10.99 13.64
N ALA A 80 -12.27 11.34 14.27
CA ALA A 80 -13.59 10.76 13.99
C ALA A 80 -14.29 11.36 12.76
N ASP A 81 -13.58 12.14 11.94
CA ASP A 81 -14.12 12.77 10.73
C ASP A 81 -14.54 11.69 9.71
N ALA A 82 -15.81 11.63 9.35
CA ALA A 82 -16.35 10.72 8.34
C ALA A 82 -16.31 11.30 6.91
N THR A 83 -15.87 12.54 6.75
CA THR A 83 -15.71 13.23 5.47
C THR A 83 -14.33 13.82 5.35
N ALA A 84 -13.80 13.88 4.11
CA ALA A 84 -12.50 14.48 3.88
C ALA A 84 -12.48 15.92 4.40
N PRO A 85 -11.43 16.30 5.16
CA PRO A 85 -11.36 17.64 5.74
C PRO A 85 -11.18 18.71 4.64
N ALA A 86 -11.76 19.89 4.88
CA ALA A 86 -11.64 21.00 3.95
C ALA A 86 -10.18 21.38 3.69
N ASN A 87 -9.89 21.79 2.43
CA ASN A 87 -8.57 22.25 2.04
C ASN A 87 -8.09 23.37 2.98
N GLY A 88 -6.84 23.25 3.45
CA GLY A 88 -6.23 24.21 4.37
C GLY A 88 -6.58 24.00 5.87
N SER A 89 -7.45 23.07 6.22
CA SER A 89 -7.72 22.71 7.63
C SER A 89 -6.48 22.09 8.30
N PRO A 90 -6.43 22.02 9.65
CA PRO A 90 -5.31 21.41 10.37
C PRO A 90 -5.06 19.95 9.97
N LEU A 91 -6.12 19.14 9.85
CA LEU A 91 -6.01 17.74 9.47
C LEU A 91 -5.53 17.58 8.01
N PHE A 92 -6.10 18.39 7.08
CA PHE A 92 -5.64 18.42 5.69
C PHE A 92 -4.13 18.74 5.61
N LYS A 93 -3.68 19.80 6.29
CA LYS A 93 -2.26 20.18 6.33
C LYS A 93 -1.38 19.10 6.91
N ALA A 94 -1.86 18.39 7.95
CA ALA A 94 -1.13 17.28 8.56
C ALA A 94 -0.94 16.11 7.58
N ILE A 95 -1.97 15.77 6.79
CA ILE A 95 -1.92 14.72 5.77
C ILE A 95 -1.02 15.15 4.60
N VAL A 96 -1.17 16.38 4.10
CA VAL A 96 -0.32 16.91 3.02
C VAL A 96 1.16 16.92 3.40
N ARG A 97 1.49 17.34 4.63
CA ARG A 97 2.88 17.31 5.12
C ARG A 97 3.45 15.89 5.05
N ARG A 98 2.67 14.89 5.46
CA ARG A 98 3.10 13.49 5.42
C ARG A 98 3.16 12.94 3.99
N GLN A 99 2.29 13.41 3.10
CA GLN A 99 2.40 13.09 1.66
C GLN A 99 3.75 13.55 1.11
N ILE A 100 4.16 14.77 1.40
CA ILE A 100 5.46 15.30 0.96
C ILE A 100 6.62 14.49 1.58
N MET A 101 6.53 14.18 2.88
CA MET A 101 7.55 13.35 3.56
C MET A 101 7.60 11.92 3.00
N SER A 102 6.45 11.34 2.60
CA SER A 102 6.37 9.99 2.02
C SER A 102 7.09 9.87 0.67
N LEU A 103 7.31 10.99 -0.02
CA LEU A 103 8.04 11.01 -1.29
C LEU A 103 9.56 10.86 -1.11
N ASP A 104 10.07 10.99 0.11
CA ASP A 104 11.50 10.87 0.45
C ASP A 104 12.40 11.55 -0.59
N TRP A 105 12.18 12.86 -0.80
CA TRP A 105 12.93 13.69 -1.73
C TRP A 105 13.15 13.03 -3.10
N MET A 106 12.07 12.60 -3.76
CA MET A 106 12.12 11.96 -5.09
C MET A 106 12.62 10.50 -5.14
N ARG A 107 13.10 9.92 -4.05
CA ARG A 107 13.51 8.50 -4.05
C ARG A 107 12.31 7.57 -4.29
N ILE A 108 11.16 7.89 -3.69
CA ILE A 108 9.95 7.07 -3.83
C ILE A 108 9.35 7.19 -5.24
N PRO A 109 9.09 8.39 -5.81
CA PRO A 109 8.68 8.53 -7.21
C PRO A 109 9.62 7.82 -8.19
N LEU A 110 10.94 7.91 -7.99
CA LEU A 110 11.91 7.23 -8.85
C LEU A 110 11.81 5.69 -8.73
N ARG A 111 11.51 5.16 -7.52
CA ARG A 111 11.28 3.71 -7.33
C ARG A 111 10.02 3.24 -8.04
N PHE A 112 8.92 4.00 -7.97
CA PHE A 112 7.69 3.74 -8.72
C PHE A 112 7.96 3.76 -10.22
N TRP A 113 8.59 4.81 -10.74
CA TRP A 113 8.92 4.93 -12.15
C TRP A 113 9.79 3.78 -12.66
N ARG A 114 10.85 3.42 -11.91
CA ARG A 114 11.69 2.26 -12.26
C ARG A 114 10.92 0.95 -12.25
N ALA A 115 10.02 0.75 -11.29
CA ALA A 115 9.20 -0.46 -11.22
C ALA A 115 8.21 -0.51 -12.37
N ALA A 116 7.54 0.59 -12.70
CA ALA A 116 6.61 0.68 -13.84
C ALA A 116 7.30 0.47 -15.19
N ALA A 117 8.58 0.86 -15.32
CA ALA A 117 9.37 0.69 -16.53
C ALA A 117 10.00 -0.72 -16.68
N MET A 118 9.90 -1.58 -15.66
CA MET A 118 10.44 -2.94 -15.71
C MET A 118 9.64 -3.83 -16.67
N ASP A 119 10.31 -4.84 -17.25
CA ASP A 119 9.61 -5.96 -17.87
C ASP A 119 8.61 -6.59 -16.88
N PRO A 120 7.38 -6.92 -17.30
CA PRO A 120 6.36 -7.45 -16.40
C PRO A 120 6.79 -8.70 -15.63
N GLY A 121 7.49 -9.64 -16.28
CA GLY A 121 8.00 -10.84 -15.61
C GLY A 121 9.10 -10.53 -14.61
N ALA A 122 9.95 -9.53 -14.89
CA ALA A 122 10.97 -9.07 -13.97
C ALA A 122 10.34 -8.36 -12.75
N LEU A 123 9.26 -7.60 -12.95
CA LEU A 123 8.52 -6.96 -11.86
C LEU A 123 7.85 -8.00 -10.94
N VAL A 124 7.25 -9.05 -11.53
CA VAL A 124 6.68 -10.17 -10.76
C VAL A 124 7.75 -10.85 -9.91
N ARG A 125 8.87 -11.25 -10.51
CA ARG A 125 9.99 -11.86 -9.76
C ARG A 125 10.48 -10.94 -8.64
N ARG A 126 10.73 -9.67 -8.94
CA ARG A 126 11.18 -8.69 -7.93
C ARG A 126 10.19 -8.57 -6.77
N THR A 127 8.89 -8.50 -7.07
CA THR A 127 7.85 -8.43 -6.04
C THR A 127 7.91 -9.64 -5.11
N VAL A 128 7.97 -10.86 -5.67
CA VAL A 128 7.93 -12.11 -4.89
C VAL A 128 9.26 -12.36 -4.16
N GLU A 129 10.40 -12.14 -4.84
CA GLU A 129 11.71 -12.56 -4.33
C GLU A 129 12.41 -11.49 -3.48
N ALA A 130 12.10 -10.21 -3.68
CA ALA A 130 12.79 -9.12 -3.00
C ALA A 130 11.89 -8.24 -2.14
N GLU A 131 10.73 -7.83 -2.65
CA GLU A 131 9.88 -6.88 -1.93
C GLU A 131 9.00 -7.59 -0.88
N TRP A 132 8.39 -8.72 -1.22
CA TRP A 132 7.58 -9.50 -0.29
C TRP A 132 8.35 -9.95 0.96
N PRO A 133 9.56 -10.53 0.89
CA PRO A 133 10.32 -10.90 2.08
C PRO A 133 10.57 -9.73 3.04
N ARG A 134 10.76 -8.51 2.52
CA ARG A 134 10.94 -7.29 3.33
C ARG A 134 9.64 -6.91 4.04
N ILE A 135 8.52 -6.90 3.31
CA ILE A 135 7.20 -6.62 3.87
C ILE A 135 6.88 -7.60 4.99
N ARG A 136 7.10 -8.89 4.74
CA ARG A 136 6.89 -9.95 5.71
C ARG A 136 7.74 -9.76 6.97
N ALA A 137 9.02 -9.44 6.83
CA ALA A 137 9.92 -9.24 7.96
C ALA A 137 9.47 -8.10 8.88
N GLU A 138 8.94 -7.02 8.31
CA GLU A 138 8.39 -5.91 9.09
C GLU A 138 7.11 -6.32 9.86
N ILE A 139 6.18 -7.01 9.18
CA ILE A 139 4.95 -7.52 9.82
C ILE A 139 5.30 -8.55 10.91
N ASP A 140 6.26 -9.46 10.63
CA ASP A 140 6.74 -10.45 11.61
C ASP A 140 7.39 -9.78 12.84
N ALA A 141 7.91 -8.58 12.68
CA ALA A 141 8.42 -7.75 13.77
C ALA A 141 7.36 -6.84 14.44
N GLY A 142 6.07 -7.02 14.10
CA GLY A 142 4.97 -6.25 14.66
C GLY A 142 4.86 -4.81 14.16
N ARG A 143 5.43 -4.50 13.00
CA ARG A 143 5.41 -3.14 12.42
C ARG A 143 4.51 -3.04 11.20
N LEU A 144 3.78 -1.93 11.12
CA LEU A 144 3.03 -1.53 9.93
C LEU A 144 3.98 -1.15 8.79
N VAL A 145 3.66 -1.52 7.55
CA VAL A 145 4.54 -1.34 6.40
C VAL A 145 3.89 -0.50 5.31
N MET A 146 4.51 0.63 5.00
CA MET A 146 4.14 1.38 3.80
C MET A 146 4.53 0.61 2.54
N ILE A 147 3.58 0.35 1.66
CA ILE A 147 3.82 -0.34 0.39
C ILE A 147 3.26 0.47 -0.78
N GLY A 148 3.98 0.42 -1.90
CA GLY A 148 3.56 1.01 -3.16
C GLY A 148 2.98 -0.05 -4.08
N LEU A 149 1.84 0.25 -4.69
CA LEU A 149 1.14 -0.58 -5.67
C LEU A 149 1.44 -0.05 -7.07
N ILE A 150 2.07 -0.86 -7.90
CA ILE A 150 2.34 -0.54 -9.31
C ILE A 150 1.10 -0.94 -10.11
N ARG A 151 0.42 0.05 -10.68
CA ARG A 151 -0.85 -0.11 -11.41
C ARG A 151 -0.77 0.19 -12.89
N HIS A 152 0.38 0.66 -13.37
CA HIS A 152 0.61 0.91 -14.79
C HIS A 152 1.96 0.35 -15.23
N HIS A 153 2.11 0.17 -16.54
CA HIS A 153 3.38 -0.19 -17.16
C HIS A 153 3.79 0.89 -18.17
N GLY A 154 5.06 1.28 -18.14
CA GLY A 154 5.63 2.24 -19.06
C GLY A 154 6.60 3.22 -18.42
N THR A 155 7.19 4.06 -19.28
CA THR A 155 8.23 5.04 -18.89
C THR A 155 7.70 6.47 -18.77
N ASN A 156 6.40 6.70 -19.02
CA ASN A 156 5.79 8.03 -18.94
C ASN A 156 5.61 8.45 -17.45
N PRO A 157 6.37 9.43 -16.94
CA PRO A 157 6.29 9.83 -15.54
C PRO A 157 4.95 10.48 -15.18
N MET A 158 4.17 10.96 -16.15
CA MET A 158 2.83 11.51 -15.91
C MET A 158 1.80 10.46 -15.50
N GLN A 159 2.12 9.16 -15.62
CA GLN A 159 1.24 8.07 -15.21
C GLN A 159 1.50 7.59 -13.77
N LEU A 160 2.44 8.19 -13.06
CA LEU A 160 2.72 7.89 -11.66
C LEU A 160 1.54 8.20 -10.72
N ASP A 161 0.60 9.04 -11.17
CA ASP A 161 -0.67 9.32 -10.48
C ASP A 161 -1.62 8.10 -10.43
N ARG A 162 -1.39 7.08 -11.28
CA ARG A 162 -2.13 5.81 -11.25
C ARG A 162 -1.65 4.87 -10.16
N ASP A 163 -0.40 5.00 -9.75
CA ASP A 163 0.17 4.19 -8.68
C ASP A 163 -0.40 4.61 -7.33
N HIS A 164 -0.35 3.70 -6.36
CA HIS A 164 -1.03 3.90 -5.10
C HIS A 164 -0.15 3.51 -3.92
N GLN A 165 -0.42 4.11 -2.76
CA GLN A 165 0.26 3.76 -1.51
C GLN A 165 -0.77 3.30 -0.49
N VAL A 166 -0.49 2.17 0.16
CA VAL A 166 -1.32 1.56 1.19
C VAL A 166 -0.46 1.12 2.37
N LEU A 167 -1.09 0.74 3.46
CA LEU A 167 -0.41 0.30 4.69
C LEU A 167 -0.69 -1.17 4.93
N ALA A 168 0.32 -2.03 4.80
CA ALA A 168 0.21 -3.45 5.09
C ALA A 168 0.28 -3.70 6.60
N PHE A 169 -0.61 -4.57 7.09
CA PHE A 169 -0.71 -4.89 8.52
C PHE A 169 -0.77 -6.39 8.83
N GLY A 170 -0.96 -7.25 7.83
CA GLY A 170 -1.03 -8.68 8.05
C GLY A 170 -0.84 -9.47 6.77
N TYR A 171 -0.64 -10.77 6.91
CA TYR A 171 -0.54 -11.67 5.77
C TYR A 171 -0.96 -13.10 6.11
N GLU A 172 -1.26 -13.84 5.05
CA GLU A 172 -1.44 -15.30 5.05
C GLU A 172 -0.66 -15.88 3.87
N THR A 173 0.09 -16.96 4.09
CA THR A 173 0.85 -17.64 3.04
C THR A 173 0.89 -19.15 3.28
N GLU A 174 0.77 -19.93 2.22
CA GLU A 174 0.85 -21.38 2.26
C GLU A 174 2.30 -21.88 2.38
N SER A 175 3.25 -21.11 1.87
CA SER A 175 4.67 -21.40 1.95
C SER A 175 5.50 -20.13 1.76
N PRO A 176 6.82 -20.12 2.03
CA PRO A 176 7.67 -18.96 1.83
C PRO A 176 7.66 -18.37 0.41
N THR A 177 7.39 -19.19 -0.60
CA THR A 177 7.32 -18.83 -2.03
C THR A 177 5.96 -19.10 -2.66
N GLY A 178 4.99 -19.57 -1.87
CA GLY A 178 3.63 -19.88 -2.31
C GLY A 178 2.76 -18.63 -2.45
N PRO A 179 1.50 -18.84 -2.89
CA PRO A 179 0.51 -17.79 -2.91
C PRO A 179 0.41 -17.10 -1.57
N THR A 180 0.39 -15.77 -1.61
CA THR A 180 0.38 -14.93 -0.40
C THR A 180 -0.74 -13.92 -0.50
N THR A 181 -1.49 -13.77 0.58
CA THR A 181 -2.48 -12.71 0.78
C THR A 181 -1.92 -11.70 1.78
N ILE A 182 -1.78 -10.44 1.38
CA ILE A 182 -1.36 -9.34 2.26
C ILE A 182 -2.59 -8.51 2.59
N ARG A 183 -2.90 -8.33 3.86
CA ARG A 183 -3.98 -7.46 4.35
C ARG A 183 -3.50 -6.02 4.45
N VAL A 184 -4.30 -5.08 3.95
CA VAL A 184 -3.91 -3.68 3.85
C VAL A 184 -5.01 -2.72 4.32
N TYR A 185 -4.62 -1.62 4.93
CA TYR A 185 -5.42 -0.40 4.97
C TYR A 185 -5.22 0.32 3.64
N ASP A 186 -6.31 0.50 2.89
CA ASP A 186 -6.33 1.26 1.65
C ASP A 186 -7.14 2.56 1.86
N PRO A 187 -6.50 3.74 1.74
CA PRO A 187 -7.18 5.03 1.93
C PRO A 187 -8.36 5.28 1.00
N ASN A 188 -8.48 4.55 -0.11
CA ASN A 188 -9.62 4.65 -1.02
C ASN A 188 -10.87 3.95 -0.49
N TRP A 189 -10.69 3.04 0.46
CA TRP A 189 -11.73 2.16 1.00
C TRP A 189 -11.75 2.25 2.54
N PRO A 190 -12.29 3.35 3.11
CA PRO A 190 -12.34 3.53 4.56
C PRO A 190 -13.16 2.43 5.24
N ASP A 191 -12.84 2.16 6.50
CA ASP A 191 -13.54 1.22 7.38
C ASP A 191 -13.63 -0.23 6.88
N ARG A 192 -12.76 -0.63 5.92
CA ARG A 192 -12.74 -1.95 5.32
C ARG A 192 -11.56 -2.77 5.83
N ASP A 193 -11.82 -3.82 6.62
CA ASP A 193 -10.81 -4.74 7.17
C ASP A 193 -10.46 -5.90 6.21
N ASP A 194 -11.24 -6.06 5.15
CA ASP A 194 -11.16 -7.17 4.18
C ASP A 194 -10.35 -6.84 2.91
N ILE A 195 -9.78 -5.63 2.82
CA ILE A 195 -8.97 -5.27 1.67
C ILE A 195 -7.64 -6.03 1.69
N SER A 196 -7.35 -6.69 0.58
CA SER A 196 -6.16 -7.54 0.47
C SER A 196 -5.54 -7.54 -0.93
N LEU A 197 -4.26 -7.90 -0.96
CA LEU A 197 -3.47 -8.10 -2.17
C LEU A 197 -3.11 -9.58 -2.25
N GLN A 198 -3.46 -10.24 -3.35
CA GLN A 198 -3.06 -11.62 -3.63
C GLN A 198 -1.82 -11.59 -4.52
N LEU A 199 -0.74 -12.18 -4.02
CA LEU A 199 0.54 -12.31 -4.75
C LEU A 199 0.75 -13.76 -5.14
N SER A 200 1.13 -13.98 -6.40
CA SER A 200 1.55 -15.28 -6.90
C SER A 200 2.63 -15.13 -7.98
N THR A 201 3.26 -16.22 -8.36
CA THR A 201 4.27 -16.24 -9.45
C THR A 201 3.67 -16.01 -10.83
N VAL A 202 2.34 -16.10 -10.97
CA VAL A 202 1.64 -15.91 -12.25
C VAL A 202 0.96 -14.53 -12.36
N GLY A 203 0.95 -13.74 -11.28
CA GLY A 203 0.38 -12.39 -11.28
C GLY A 203 -0.19 -11.98 -9.93
N PHE A 204 -0.72 -10.78 -9.90
CA PHE A 204 -1.21 -10.14 -8.69
C PHE A 204 -2.64 -9.65 -8.85
N ARG A 205 -3.35 -9.56 -7.73
CA ARG A 205 -4.73 -9.08 -7.71
C ARG A 205 -5.00 -8.32 -6.42
N GLN A 206 -5.72 -7.21 -6.51
CA GLN A 206 -6.31 -6.52 -5.38
C GLN A 206 -7.77 -6.97 -5.21
N SER A 207 -8.22 -7.17 -3.97
CA SER A 207 -9.60 -7.64 -3.67
C SER A 207 -10.68 -6.70 -4.17
N THR A 208 -10.37 -5.43 -4.36
CA THR A 208 -11.26 -4.36 -4.85
C THR A 208 -11.34 -4.30 -6.38
N GLY A 209 -10.55 -5.10 -7.10
CA GLY A 209 -10.59 -5.23 -8.55
C GLY A 209 -9.70 -4.28 -9.34
N GLU A 210 -9.03 -3.32 -8.68
CA GLU A 210 -8.10 -2.43 -9.37
C GLU A 210 -6.87 -3.19 -9.90
N PRO A 211 -6.27 -2.72 -11.01
CA PRO A 211 -5.06 -3.32 -11.56
C PRO A 211 -3.92 -3.37 -10.54
N LEU A 212 -3.19 -4.49 -10.50
CA LEU A 212 -2.01 -4.65 -9.68
C LEU A 212 -0.94 -5.41 -10.48
N LEU A 213 0.14 -4.75 -10.85
CA LEU A 213 1.24 -5.29 -11.64
C LEU A 213 2.44 -5.65 -10.78
N GLY A 214 2.59 -5.01 -9.64
CA GLY A 214 3.68 -5.24 -8.71
C GLY A 214 3.51 -4.51 -7.39
N VAL A 215 4.34 -4.89 -6.42
CA VAL A 215 4.38 -4.28 -5.09
C VAL A 215 5.82 -3.90 -4.78
N ILE A 216 6.02 -2.75 -4.14
CA ILE A 216 7.31 -2.31 -3.61
C ILE A 216 7.18 -1.97 -2.12
N CYS A 217 8.11 -2.46 -1.31
CA CYS A 217 8.22 -2.10 0.09
C CYS A 217 8.79 -0.69 0.20
N LEU A 218 8.06 0.26 0.75
CA LEU A 218 8.51 1.65 0.85
C LEU A 218 9.30 1.90 2.14
N ARG A 219 8.82 1.38 3.22
CA ARG A 219 9.44 1.24 4.57
C ARG A 219 8.49 0.54 5.52
#